data_f9b49b1023ca11d3a9d61a1815946696
#
_entry.id   f9b49b1023ca11d3a9d61a1815946696
#
_cell.length_a   1.000
_cell.length_b   1.000
_cell.length_c   1.000
_cell.angle_alpha   90.00
_cell.angle_beta   90.00
_cell.angle_gamma   90.00
#
_symmetry.space_group_name_H-M   'P 1'
#
loop_
_entity.id
_entity.type
_entity.pdbx_description
1 polymer ?
#
loop_
_entity_poly.entity_id
_entity_poly.type
_entity_poly.pdbx_seq_one_letter_code
_entity_poly.pdbx_strand_id
1 'polypeptide(L)'
;CTELQLMQSIAEAQPDVILHTAAISDTGYTEQHPEEAYRANVELPLWLARAAAQCGARLVGFSSDQVYAGVQQPGSLPETMELSPANVYGRQKLEMEQRMLDACPDTVLLRATWMYDLPSYGLPIRGNLPLNLIKATVYGEKLRFSNCDYRGITYVRQAVENLVPAADLPGGVYNYGSGNAENMVCLIEAVDWQRNLAMDCGKLRGYGIRFDTTQEGIYHCLNDYGVADL
;
A
#
# COMPACT_ATOMS: atom_id res chain seq x y z
N CYS A 1 -10.86 -18.08 -10.45
CA CYS A 1 -10.35 -19.36 -9.94
C CYS A 1 -11.10 -19.75 -8.67
N THR A 2 -11.07 -21.02 -8.26
CA THR A 2 -11.61 -21.52 -6.99
C THR A 2 -10.47 -21.74 -5.99
N GLU A 3 -10.79 -21.86 -4.70
CA GLU A 3 -9.81 -22.20 -3.67
C GLU A 3 -9.02 -23.48 -4.03
N LEU A 4 -9.73 -24.54 -4.48
CA LEU A 4 -9.09 -25.80 -4.86
C LEU A 4 -8.09 -25.64 -6.01
N GLN A 5 -8.46 -24.89 -7.06
CA GLN A 5 -7.56 -24.62 -8.18
C GLN A 5 -6.31 -23.84 -7.74
N LEU A 6 -6.48 -22.86 -6.85
CA LEU A 6 -5.35 -22.09 -6.31
C LEU A 6 -4.40 -22.98 -5.49
N MET A 7 -4.97 -23.78 -4.60
CA MET A 7 -4.19 -24.72 -3.79
C MET A 7 -3.42 -25.73 -4.63
N GLN A 8 -4.05 -26.28 -5.69
CA GLN A 8 -3.36 -27.16 -6.63
C GLN A 8 -2.19 -26.46 -7.34
N SER A 9 -2.43 -25.23 -7.85
CA SER A 9 -1.38 -24.48 -8.53
C SER A 9 -0.17 -24.17 -7.61
N ILE A 10 -0.43 -23.84 -6.35
CA ILE A 10 0.64 -23.59 -5.37
C ILE A 10 1.36 -24.91 -5.02
N ALA A 11 0.63 -25.99 -4.84
CA ALA A 11 1.21 -27.31 -4.57
C ALA A 11 2.08 -27.82 -5.72
N GLU A 12 1.69 -27.56 -6.98
CA GLU A 12 2.46 -27.89 -8.18
C GLU A 12 3.71 -27.01 -8.33
N ALA A 13 3.58 -25.72 -8.04
CA ALA A 13 4.69 -24.75 -8.16
C ALA A 13 5.75 -24.91 -7.07
N GLN A 14 5.37 -25.40 -5.89
CA GLN A 14 6.23 -25.54 -4.70
C GLN A 14 7.10 -24.30 -4.44
N PRO A 15 6.52 -23.10 -4.33
CA PRO A 15 7.29 -21.88 -4.16
C PRO A 15 7.92 -21.80 -2.76
N ASP A 16 9.12 -21.22 -2.66
CA ASP A 16 9.70 -20.83 -1.39
C ASP A 16 9.03 -19.59 -0.82
N VAL A 17 8.66 -18.64 -1.70
CA VAL A 17 8.04 -17.35 -1.34
C VAL A 17 6.85 -17.06 -2.26
N ILE A 18 5.76 -16.61 -1.66
CA ILE A 18 4.57 -16.11 -2.36
C ILE A 18 4.47 -14.61 -2.10
N LEU A 19 4.52 -13.80 -3.17
CA LEU A 19 4.25 -12.36 -3.10
C LEU A 19 2.84 -12.09 -3.62
N HIS A 20 1.94 -11.67 -2.72
CA HIS A 20 0.55 -11.38 -3.06
C HIS A 20 0.31 -9.87 -3.18
N THR A 21 0.23 -9.38 -4.42
CA THR A 21 0.00 -7.97 -4.75
C THR A 21 -1.38 -7.71 -5.36
N ALA A 22 -2.14 -8.77 -5.69
CA ALA A 22 -3.43 -8.63 -6.35
C ALA A 22 -4.50 -8.08 -5.41
N ALA A 23 -5.22 -7.07 -5.87
CA ALA A 23 -6.36 -6.49 -5.14
C ALA A 23 -7.23 -5.65 -6.08
N ILE A 24 -8.50 -5.48 -5.73
CA ILE A 24 -9.33 -4.39 -6.23
C ILE A 24 -9.15 -3.22 -5.27
N SER A 25 -8.26 -2.28 -5.64
CA SER A 25 -7.77 -1.22 -4.75
C SER A 25 -8.42 0.15 -4.97
N ASP A 26 -9.31 0.28 -5.94
CA ASP A 26 -10.08 1.50 -6.15
C ASP A 26 -11.17 1.61 -5.08
N THR A 27 -11.06 2.61 -4.21
CA THR A 27 -11.98 2.80 -3.07
C THR A 27 -13.39 3.13 -3.53
N GLY A 28 -13.55 3.91 -4.61
CA GLY A 28 -14.86 4.21 -5.18
C GLY A 28 -15.52 2.98 -5.80
N TYR A 29 -14.75 2.17 -6.51
CA TYR A 29 -15.25 0.91 -7.07
C TYR A 29 -15.66 -0.08 -5.97
N THR A 30 -14.87 -0.22 -4.91
CA THR A 30 -15.18 -1.13 -3.79
C THR A 30 -16.45 -0.72 -3.03
N GLU A 31 -16.74 0.57 -2.93
CA GLU A 31 -18.04 1.02 -2.35
C GLU A 31 -19.23 0.62 -3.22
N GLN A 32 -19.08 0.61 -4.53
CA GLN A 32 -20.15 0.27 -5.47
C GLN A 32 -20.29 -1.25 -5.69
N HIS A 33 -19.20 -2.01 -5.55
CA HIS A 33 -19.12 -3.45 -5.81
C HIS A 33 -18.47 -4.21 -4.64
N PRO A 34 -19.04 -4.12 -3.42
CA PRO A 34 -18.41 -4.65 -2.21
C PRO A 34 -18.22 -6.17 -2.24
N GLU A 35 -19.14 -6.93 -2.81
CA GLU A 35 -19.09 -8.40 -2.87
C GLU A 35 -17.99 -8.89 -3.83
N GLU A 36 -17.90 -8.29 -5.02
CA GLU A 36 -16.85 -8.61 -5.98
C GLU A 36 -15.46 -8.27 -5.40
N ALA A 37 -15.35 -7.09 -4.80
CA ALA A 37 -14.13 -6.65 -4.14
C ALA A 37 -13.75 -7.56 -2.96
N TYR A 38 -14.73 -8.03 -2.18
CA TYR A 38 -14.50 -8.93 -1.05
C TYR A 38 -13.83 -10.24 -1.48
N ARG A 39 -14.27 -10.81 -2.60
CA ARG A 39 -13.65 -12.01 -3.14
C ARG A 39 -12.16 -11.81 -3.46
N ALA A 40 -11.80 -10.68 -4.09
CA ALA A 40 -10.43 -10.36 -4.44
C ALA A 40 -9.59 -9.94 -3.23
N ASN A 41 -10.19 -9.18 -2.30
CA ASN A 41 -9.46 -8.52 -1.22
C ASN A 41 -9.41 -9.32 0.08
N VAL A 42 -10.30 -10.32 0.26
CA VAL A 42 -10.39 -11.11 1.50
C VAL A 42 -10.32 -12.62 1.23
N GLU A 43 -11.17 -13.16 0.34
CA GLU A 43 -11.22 -14.61 0.13
C GLU A 43 -9.95 -15.14 -0.53
N LEU A 44 -9.53 -14.52 -1.64
CA LEU A 44 -8.33 -14.93 -2.37
C LEU A 44 -7.05 -14.89 -1.50
N PRO A 45 -6.77 -13.82 -0.75
CA PRO A 45 -5.64 -13.79 0.19
C PRO A 45 -5.72 -14.87 1.27
N LEU A 46 -6.92 -15.15 1.80
CA LEU A 46 -7.12 -16.23 2.78
C LEU A 46 -6.77 -17.61 2.19
N TRP A 47 -7.18 -17.87 0.93
CA TRP A 47 -6.82 -19.12 0.26
C TRP A 47 -5.31 -19.25 0.07
N LEU A 48 -4.63 -18.13 -0.28
CA LEU A 48 -3.16 -18.11 -0.36
C LEU A 48 -2.51 -18.39 0.99
N ALA A 49 -3.03 -17.82 2.08
CA ALA A 49 -2.50 -18.08 3.42
C ALA A 49 -2.64 -19.55 3.82
N ARG A 50 -3.77 -20.18 3.53
CA ARG A 50 -3.99 -21.62 3.75
C ARG A 50 -3.05 -22.47 2.91
N ALA A 51 -2.86 -22.12 1.63
CA ALA A 51 -1.94 -22.83 0.74
C ALA A 51 -0.49 -22.69 1.21
N ALA A 52 -0.07 -21.49 1.58
CA ALA A 52 1.27 -21.22 2.12
C ALA A 52 1.54 -22.03 3.39
N ALA A 53 0.60 -22.06 4.33
CA ALA A 53 0.71 -22.88 5.55
C ALA A 53 0.85 -24.37 5.25
N GLN A 54 0.20 -24.89 4.20
CA GLN A 54 0.28 -26.31 3.84
C GLN A 54 1.59 -26.70 3.16
N CYS A 55 2.16 -25.82 2.31
CA CYS A 55 3.40 -26.13 1.60
C CYS A 55 4.66 -25.57 2.29
N GLY A 56 4.50 -24.82 3.39
CA GLY A 56 5.61 -24.20 4.10
C GLY A 56 6.23 -22.99 3.38
N ALA A 57 5.54 -22.44 2.39
CA ALA A 57 6.00 -21.25 1.66
C ALA A 57 5.90 -20.00 2.54
N ARG A 58 6.88 -19.10 2.40
CA ARG A 58 6.82 -17.76 2.97
C ARG A 58 5.76 -16.93 2.24
N LEU A 59 4.85 -16.29 2.97
CA LEU A 59 3.83 -15.44 2.36
C LEU A 59 4.03 -13.97 2.73
N VAL A 60 4.13 -13.10 1.71
CA VAL A 60 4.12 -11.65 1.87
C VAL A 60 2.87 -11.11 1.17
N GLY A 61 2.00 -10.44 1.91
CA GLY A 61 0.75 -9.87 1.40
C GLY A 61 0.73 -8.35 1.54
N PHE A 62 0.16 -7.67 0.54
CA PHE A 62 -0.02 -6.22 0.60
C PHE A 62 -1.38 -5.86 1.21
N SER A 63 -1.33 -5.19 2.35
CA SER A 63 -2.41 -4.41 2.92
C SER A 63 -2.31 -2.95 2.45
N SER A 64 -2.94 -2.00 3.14
CA SER A 64 -3.04 -0.62 2.71
C SER A 64 -3.09 0.35 3.89
N ASP A 65 -2.62 1.58 3.68
CA ASP A 65 -2.85 2.72 4.56
C ASP A 65 -4.35 3.02 4.78
N GLN A 66 -5.24 2.51 3.90
CA GLN A 66 -6.68 2.68 4.03
C GLN A 66 -7.28 1.97 5.26
N VAL A 67 -6.54 1.09 5.92
CA VAL A 67 -6.96 0.55 7.23
C VAL A 67 -7.03 1.65 8.31
N TYR A 68 -6.32 2.76 8.11
CA TYR A 68 -6.36 3.95 8.96
C TYR A 68 -7.42 4.97 8.53
N ALA A 69 -8.17 4.73 7.44
CA ALA A 69 -9.18 5.67 6.97
C ALA A 69 -10.22 5.96 8.05
N GLY A 70 -10.44 7.22 8.34
CA GLY A 70 -11.35 7.68 9.40
C GLY A 70 -10.68 7.99 10.74
N VAL A 71 -9.38 7.70 10.90
CA VAL A 71 -8.62 8.13 12.08
C VAL A 71 -8.46 9.65 12.04
N GLN A 72 -8.84 10.30 13.14
CA GLN A 72 -8.72 11.75 13.31
C GLN A 72 -7.60 12.16 14.26
N GLN A 73 -6.97 11.19 14.90
CA GLN A 73 -5.85 11.42 15.79
C GLN A 73 -4.68 12.07 15.03
N PRO A 74 -4.10 13.18 15.52
CA PRO A 74 -2.93 13.78 14.90
C PRO A 74 -1.67 12.94 15.10
N GLY A 75 -0.68 13.12 14.22
CA GLY A 75 0.61 12.44 14.29
C GLY A 75 0.66 11.13 13.51
N SER A 76 1.79 10.46 13.60
CA SER A 76 2.03 9.20 12.89
C SER A 76 1.30 8.03 13.55
N LEU A 77 0.73 7.17 12.72
CA LEU A 77 -0.16 6.08 13.13
C LEU A 77 0.62 4.75 13.23
N PRO A 78 0.75 4.17 14.43
CA PRO A 78 1.47 2.91 14.62
C PRO A 78 0.60 1.69 14.27
N GLU A 79 1.25 0.55 13.99
CA GLU A 79 0.57 -0.71 13.68
C GLU A 79 -0.30 -1.25 14.82
N THR A 80 0.00 -0.84 16.05
CA THR A 80 -0.69 -1.31 17.27
C THR A 80 -2.01 -0.58 17.55
N MET A 81 -2.38 0.41 16.74
CA MET A 81 -3.60 1.17 16.90
C MET A 81 -4.83 0.29 16.69
N GLU A 82 -5.87 0.48 17.51
CA GLU A 82 -7.19 -0.07 17.25
C GLU A 82 -7.81 0.64 16.05
N LEU A 83 -8.32 -0.14 15.08
CA LEU A 83 -8.74 0.35 13.78
C LEU A 83 -10.23 0.09 13.52
N SER A 84 -10.89 1.12 12.95
CA SER A 84 -12.26 1.03 12.45
C SER A 84 -12.37 1.79 11.12
N PRO A 85 -11.94 1.19 10.01
CA PRO A 85 -11.83 1.89 8.73
C PRO A 85 -13.18 2.41 8.22
N ALA A 86 -13.21 3.68 7.82
CA ALA A 86 -14.44 4.35 7.37
C ALA A 86 -14.95 3.85 6.00
N ASN A 87 -14.07 3.32 5.14
CA ASN A 87 -14.43 2.86 3.80
C ASN A 87 -14.40 1.33 3.67
N VAL A 88 -15.12 0.80 2.66
CA VAL A 88 -15.23 -0.66 2.40
C VAL A 88 -13.86 -1.28 2.16
N TYR A 89 -13.02 -0.65 1.34
CA TYR A 89 -11.69 -1.18 1.03
C TYR A 89 -10.81 -1.35 2.28
N GLY A 90 -10.77 -0.34 3.14
CA GLY A 90 -10.04 -0.41 4.41
C GLY A 90 -10.55 -1.51 5.33
N ARG A 91 -11.89 -1.67 5.44
CA ARG A 91 -12.50 -2.76 6.22
C ARG A 91 -12.12 -4.14 5.67
N GLN A 92 -12.18 -4.31 4.35
CA GLN A 92 -11.78 -5.57 3.70
C GLN A 92 -10.28 -5.86 3.91
N LYS A 93 -9.42 -4.85 3.80
CA LYS A 93 -7.98 -5.04 4.06
C LYS A 93 -7.69 -5.39 5.52
N LEU A 94 -8.36 -4.75 6.47
CA LEU A 94 -8.22 -5.09 7.89
C LEU A 94 -8.69 -6.53 8.19
N GLU A 95 -9.83 -6.94 7.62
CA GLU A 95 -10.33 -8.31 7.74
C GLU A 95 -9.39 -9.33 7.08
N MET A 96 -8.84 -8.98 5.93
CA MET A 96 -7.80 -9.79 5.26
C MET A 96 -6.59 -10.02 6.18
N GLU A 97 -6.07 -8.95 6.83
CA GLU A 97 -4.94 -9.06 7.74
C GLU A 97 -5.21 -10.09 8.86
N GLN A 98 -6.36 -9.98 9.51
CA GLN A 98 -6.76 -10.89 10.58
C GLN A 98 -6.86 -12.34 10.10
N ARG A 99 -7.58 -12.57 9.02
CA ARG A 99 -7.81 -13.92 8.48
C ARG A 99 -6.54 -14.58 7.95
N MET A 100 -5.65 -13.81 7.33
CA MET A 100 -4.39 -14.36 6.84
C MET A 100 -3.47 -14.76 7.99
N LEU A 101 -3.36 -13.94 9.04
CA LEU A 101 -2.54 -14.26 10.21
C LEU A 101 -3.12 -15.43 11.03
N ASP A 102 -4.45 -15.55 11.12
CA ASP A 102 -5.10 -16.70 11.75
C ASP A 102 -4.81 -18.00 10.99
N ALA A 103 -4.78 -17.95 9.64
CA ALA A 103 -4.53 -19.12 8.81
C ALA A 103 -3.04 -19.46 8.65
N CYS A 104 -2.16 -18.47 8.67
CA CYS A 104 -0.71 -18.60 8.52
C CYS A 104 -0.01 -17.51 9.36
N PRO A 105 0.32 -17.76 10.64
CA PRO A 105 0.89 -16.76 11.55
C PRO A 105 2.22 -16.15 11.08
N ASP A 106 2.97 -16.88 10.26
CA ASP A 106 4.24 -16.43 9.71
C ASP A 106 4.09 -15.50 8.50
N THR A 107 2.87 -15.16 8.09
CA THR A 107 2.60 -14.22 7.00
C THR A 107 3.09 -12.81 7.36
N VAL A 108 3.83 -12.19 6.43
CA VAL A 108 4.20 -10.77 6.51
C VAL A 108 3.17 -9.94 5.76
N LEU A 109 2.55 -8.99 6.44
CA LEU A 109 1.54 -8.10 5.88
C LEU A 109 2.05 -6.67 5.84
N LEU A 110 2.09 -6.09 4.64
CA LEU A 110 2.65 -4.77 4.37
C LEU A 110 1.52 -3.77 4.14
N ARG A 111 1.26 -2.88 5.10
CA ARG A 111 0.35 -1.74 4.94
C ARG A 111 1.03 -0.69 4.06
N ALA A 112 0.80 -0.78 2.76
CA ALA A 112 1.46 0.09 1.81
C ALA A 112 0.81 1.48 1.75
N THR A 113 1.65 2.52 1.61
CA THR A 113 1.20 3.86 1.26
C THR A 113 0.76 3.90 -0.21
N TRP A 114 0.19 5.03 -0.65
CA TRP A 114 -0.03 5.27 -2.07
C TRP A 114 1.30 5.31 -2.82
N MET A 115 1.45 4.44 -3.81
CA MET A 115 2.67 4.33 -4.60
C MET A 115 2.57 5.13 -5.89
N TYR A 116 3.71 5.63 -6.35
CA TYR A 116 3.82 6.36 -7.62
C TYR A 116 5.06 5.94 -8.40
N ASP A 117 4.95 6.17 -9.70
CA ASP A 117 6.05 6.11 -10.67
C ASP A 117 5.75 7.07 -11.83
N LEU A 118 6.70 7.30 -12.71
CA LEU A 118 6.49 7.99 -13.97
C LEU A 118 6.23 6.99 -15.10
N PRO A 119 5.58 7.43 -16.21
CA PRO A 119 5.29 6.56 -17.35
C PRO A 119 6.55 5.96 -17.96
N SER A 120 6.54 4.65 -18.16
CA SER A 120 7.58 3.92 -18.89
C SER A 120 7.00 3.29 -20.15
N TYR A 121 7.84 3.12 -21.17
CA TYR A 121 7.40 2.54 -22.43
C TYR A 121 6.80 1.13 -22.25
N GLY A 122 5.61 0.95 -22.79
CA GLY A 122 4.91 -0.33 -22.79
C GLY A 122 4.30 -0.77 -21.45
N LEU A 123 4.43 0.04 -20.40
CA LEU A 123 3.84 -0.26 -19.08
C LEU A 123 2.62 0.62 -18.80
N PRO A 124 1.48 0.01 -18.43
CA PRO A 124 0.32 0.78 -18.00
C PRO A 124 0.62 1.45 -16.66
N ILE A 125 0.35 2.74 -16.55
CA ILE A 125 0.46 3.49 -15.31
C ILE A 125 -0.90 4.05 -14.90
N ARG A 126 -1.24 3.93 -13.63
CA ARG A 126 -2.40 4.61 -13.05
C ARG A 126 -2.04 6.05 -12.71
N GLY A 127 -3.07 6.92 -12.68
CA GLY A 127 -2.91 8.28 -12.18
C GLY A 127 -2.33 8.28 -10.76
N ASN A 128 -1.31 9.11 -10.55
CA ASN A 128 -0.66 9.29 -9.26
C ASN A 128 -0.35 10.78 -9.05
N LEU A 129 0.01 11.16 -7.83
CA LEU A 129 0.18 12.57 -7.48
C LEU A 129 1.24 13.28 -8.35
N PRO A 130 2.50 12.80 -8.48
CA PRO A 130 3.49 13.45 -9.33
C PRO A 130 3.01 13.60 -10.78
N LEU A 131 2.42 12.57 -11.36
CA LEU A 131 1.90 12.61 -12.72
C LEU A 131 0.76 13.63 -12.88
N ASN A 132 -0.14 13.73 -11.89
CA ASN A 132 -1.22 14.70 -11.91
C ASN A 132 -0.69 16.13 -11.80
N LEU A 133 0.35 16.36 -10.98
CA LEU A 133 1.02 17.66 -10.87
C LEU A 133 1.69 18.05 -12.20
N ILE A 134 2.43 17.14 -12.82
CA ILE A 134 3.06 17.37 -14.13
C ILE A 134 2.00 17.72 -15.18
N LYS A 135 0.92 16.94 -15.27
CA LYS A 135 -0.18 17.20 -16.21
C LYS A 135 -0.81 18.56 -15.97
N ALA A 136 -1.14 18.90 -14.74
CA ALA A 136 -1.74 20.18 -14.40
C ALA A 136 -0.83 21.35 -14.78
N THR A 137 0.48 21.23 -14.53
CA THR A 137 1.47 22.23 -14.92
C THR A 137 1.51 22.42 -16.45
N VAL A 138 1.55 21.31 -17.21
CA VAL A 138 1.59 21.34 -18.68
C VAL A 138 0.32 21.97 -19.29
N TYR A 139 -0.84 21.64 -18.72
CA TYR A 139 -2.14 22.12 -19.23
C TYR A 139 -2.62 23.43 -18.59
N GLY A 140 -1.87 23.99 -17.64
CA GLY A 140 -2.27 25.20 -16.91
C GLY A 140 -3.51 24.98 -16.02
N GLU A 141 -3.75 23.75 -15.58
CA GLU A 141 -4.89 23.40 -14.73
C GLU A 141 -4.60 23.72 -13.27
N LYS A 142 -5.64 24.15 -12.53
CA LYS A 142 -5.55 24.33 -11.07
C LYS A 142 -5.97 23.05 -10.38
N LEU A 143 -5.07 22.46 -9.63
CA LEU A 143 -5.39 21.33 -8.74
C LEU A 143 -5.84 21.84 -7.37
N ARG A 144 -6.75 21.10 -6.74
CA ARG A 144 -7.22 21.38 -5.38
C ARG A 144 -6.88 20.19 -4.48
N PHE A 145 -6.22 20.47 -3.36
CA PHE A 145 -5.90 19.47 -2.33
C PHE A 145 -6.34 19.98 -0.96
N SER A 146 -6.63 19.07 -0.04
CA SER A 146 -6.84 19.46 1.33
C SER A 146 -5.52 19.84 2.00
N ASN A 147 -5.53 20.92 2.77
CA ASN A 147 -4.40 21.29 3.63
C ASN A 147 -4.35 20.46 4.92
N CYS A 148 -5.31 19.56 5.11
CA CYS A 148 -5.40 18.65 6.25
C CYS A 148 -5.33 17.17 5.81
N ASP A 149 -4.75 16.89 4.65
CA ASP A 149 -4.51 15.53 4.16
C ASP A 149 -3.06 15.12 4.46
N TYR A 150 -2.89 14.34 5.52
CA TYR A 150 -1.59 13.84 5.97
C TYR A 150 -1.41 12.40 5.48
N ARG A 151 -0.49 12.19 4.56
CA ARG A 151 -0.13 10.85 4.09
C ARG A 151 1.25 10.84 3.47
N GLY A 152 1.93 9.69 3.56
CA GLY A 152 3.10 9.40 2.75
C GLY A 152 2.69 8.94 1.34
N ILE A 153 3.53 9.22 0.36
CA ILE A 153 3.52 8.55 -0.94
C ILE A 153 4.89 7.98 -1.22
N THR A 154 4.95 6.78 -1.80
CA THR A 154 6.19 6.03 -1.93
C THR A 154 6.56 5.83 -3.39
N TYR A 155 7.82 6.09 -3.74
CA TYR A 155 8.36 5.71 -5.02
C TYR A 155 8.36 4.18 -5.15
N VAL A 156 7.73 3.65 -6.20
CA VAL A 156 7.49 2.21 -6.34
C VAL A 156 8.79 1.39 -6.39
N ARG A 157 9.87 1.94 -6.94
CA ARG A 157 11.17 1.29 -6.96
C ARG A 157 11.66 0.95 -5.56
N GLN A 158 11.57 1.89 -4.61
CA GLN A 158 11.96 1.63 -3.21
C GLN A 158 11.08 0.55 -2.56
N ALA A 159 9.78 0.55 -2.88
CA ALA A 159 8.90 -0.51 -2.40
C ALA A 159 9.33 -1.89 -2.93
N VAL A 160 9.73 -1.98 -4.20
CA VAL A 160 10.21 -3.23 -4.81
C VAL A 160 11.57 -3.66 -4.23
N GLU A 161 12.51 -2.74 -4.08
CA GLU A 161 13.85 -3.00 -3.51
C GLU A 161 13.77 -3.51 -2.06
N ASN A 162 12.80 -3.03 -1.30
CA ASN A 162 12.56 -3.45 0.08
C ASN A 162 11.74 -4.75 0.22
N LEU A 163 11.24 -5.36 -0.88
CA LEU A 163 10.44 -6.60 -0.79
C LEU A 163 11.25 -7.80 -0.33
N VAL A 164 12.49 -7.95 -0.82
CA VAL A 164 13.33 -9.08 -0.45
C VAL A 164 13.65 -9.07 1.05
N PRO A 165 14.18 -7.98 1.63
CA PRO A 165 14.38 -7.91 3.07
C PRO A 165 13.06 -7.98 3.87
N ALA A 166 11.93 -7.51 3.31
CA ALA A 166 10.65 -7.63 3.98
C ALA A 166 10.14 -9.08 4.05
N ALA A 167 10.51 -9.93 3.10
CA ALA A 167 10.15 -11.35 3.15
C ALA A 167 10.80 -12.10 4.32
N ASP A 168 11.89 -11.60 4.86
CA ASP A 168 12.60 -12.21 6.00
C ASP A 168 12.09 -11.72 7.37
N LEU A 169 11.12 -10.80 7.39
CA LEU A 169 10.55 -10.28 8.65
C LEU A 169 9.78 -11.37 9.40
N PRO A 170 9.70 -11.32 10.73
CA PRO A 170 8.75 -12.13 11.49
C PRO A 170 7.30 -11.92 10.99
N GLY A 171 6.47 -12.96 11.09
CA GLY A 171 5.05 -12.84 10.77
C GLY A 171 4.38 -11.68 11.53
N GLY A 172 3.48 -10.98 10.87
CA GLY A 172 2.77 -9.83 11.44
C GLY A 172 2.56 -8.69 10.46
N VAL A 173 2.05 -7.57 10.98
CA VAL A 173 1.70 -6.38 10.19
C VAL A 173 2.77 -5.32 10.32
N TYR A 174 3.06 -4.65 9.21
CA TYR A 174 4.10 -3.62 9.11
C TYR A 174 3.61 -2.45 8.25
N ASN A 175 3.75 -1.23 8.73
CA ASN A 175 3.59 -0.02 7.93
C ASN A 175 4.72 0.06 6.91
N TYR A 176 4.39 0.19 5.63
CA TYR A 176 5.34 0.00 4.53
C TYR A 176 5.30 1.16 3.54
N GLY A 177 6.30 1.99 3.58
CA GLY A 177 6.42 3.14 2.68
C GLY A 177 7.03 4.38 3.32
N SER A 178 7.03 5.46 2.55
CA SER A 178 7.56 6.75 2.96
C SER A 178 6.74 7.36 4.09
N GLY A 179 7.41 7.78 5.15
CA GLY A 179 6.79 8.62 6.17
C GLY A 179 6.59 10.04 5.65
N ASN A 180 5.49 10.66 6.03
CA ASN A 180 5.27 12.08 5.82
C ASN A 180 4.48 12.64 7.00
N ALA A 181 5.16 13.46 7.80
CA ALA A 181 4.53 14.21 8.90
C ALA A 181 4.02 15.59 8.44
N GLU A 182 4.30 15.98 7.19
CA GLU A 182 3.91 17.26 6.63
C GLU A 182 2.65 17.13 5.79
N ASN A 183 1.86 18.20 5.76
CA ASN A 183 0.66 18.28 4.92
C ASN A 183 1.06 18.18 3.45
N MET A 184 0.22 17.58 2.64
CA MET A 184 0.30 17.67 1.18
C MET A 184 -0.07 19.08 0.70
N VAL A 185 0.48 20.13 1.34
CA VAL A 185 0.19 21.51 0.98
C VAL A 185 1.35 22.12 0.27
N CYS A 186 1.09 22.73 -0.81
CA CYS A 186 1.64 24.06 -1.11
C CYS A 186 1.03 24.80 -2.30
N LEU A 187 0.05 24.33 -3.01
CA LEU A 187 -0.32 25.00 -4.28
C LEU A 187 -1.80 25.34 -4.47
N ILE A 188 -2.70 25.19 -3.45
CA ILE A 188 -4.12 25.15 -3.78
C ILE A 188 -5.06 25.66 -2.70
N GLU A 189 -6.20 26.23 -3.11
CA GLU A 189 -7.32 26.65 -2.25
C GLU A 189 -7.69 25.54 -1.25
N ALA A 190 -7.75 25.90 0.04
CA ALA A 190 -8.11 25.01 1.13
C ALA A 190 -9.53 24.43 0.93
N VAL A 191 -9.65 23.12 1.09
CA VAL A 191 -10.93 22.43 1.21
C VAL A 191 -10.99 21.85 2.62
N ASP A 192 -12.08 22.06 3.34
CA ASP A 192 -12.29 21.58 4.72
C ASP A 192 -12.50 20.06 4.79
N TRP A 193 -11.47 19.32 4.43
CA TRP A 193 -11.48 17.87 4.50
C TRP A 193 -10.21 17.37 5.20
N GLN A 194 -10.41 16.72 6.33
CA GLN A 194 -9.31 16.20 7.14
C GLN A 194 -9.16 14.69 6.95
N ARG A 195 -7.94 14.24 6.66
CA ARG A 195 -7.57 12.83 6.61
C ARG A 195 -6.18 12.63 7.19
N ASN A 196 -6.02 11.62 8.04
CA ASN A 196 -4.71 11.21 8.51
C ASN A 196 -4.44 9.75 8.10
N LEU A 197 -3.49 9.56 7.20
CA LEU A 197 -2.93 8.29 6.77
C LEU A 197 -1.39 8.30 6.92
N ALA A 198 -0.87 9.17 7.77
CA ALA A 198 0.57 9.27 8.03
C ALA A 198 1.01 8.11 8.92
N MET A 199 1.60 7.09 8.32
CA MET A 199 2.03 5.88 9.02
C MET A 199 3.34 6.06 9.77
N ASP A 200 3.46 5.50 10.97
CA ASP A 200 4.75 5.32 11.63
C ASP A 200 5.42 4.03 11.14
N CYS A 201 6.50 4.18 10.40
CA CYS A 201 7.33 3.07 9.92
C CYS A 201 8.50 2.74 10.87
N GLY A 202 8.41 3.11 12.15
CA GLY A 202 9.43 2.85 13.17
C GLY A 202 9.72 1.37 13.36
N LYS A 203 8.70 0.53 13.30
CA LYS A 203 8.82 -0.94 13.40
C LYS A 203 9.71 -1.50 12.29
N LEU A 204 9.50 -1.12 11.03
CA LEU A 204 10.35 -1.54 9.89
C LEU A 204 11.79 -1.05 10.03
N ARG A 205 11.97 0.21 10.46
CA ARG A 205 13.31 0.78 10.69
C ARG A 205 14.12 -0.03 11.72
N GLY A 206 13.45 -0.63 12.72
CA GLY A 206 14.06 -1.53 13.69
C GLY A 206 14.65 -2.80 13.05
N TYR A 207 14.16 -3.23 11.91
CA TYR A 207 14.68 -4.35 11.11
C TYR A 207 15.65 -3.91 9.99
N GLY A 208 16.03 -2.62 9.95
CA GLY A 208 16.95 -2.09 8.94
C GLY A 208 16.29 -1.71 7.62
N ILE A 209 14.98 -1.91 7.45
CA ILE A 209 14.24 -1.53 6.24
C ILE A 209 13.87 -0.05 6.33
N ARG A 210 14.28 0.72 5.34
CA ARG A 210 14.09 2.18 5.31
C ARG A 210 13.49 2.62 3.99
N PHE A 211 12.67 3.64 4.09
CA PHE A 211 12.14 4.41 2.97
C PHE A 211 12.58 5.86 3.10
N ASP A 212 12.80 6.49 1.98
CA ASP A 212 12.95 7.94 1.92
C ASP A 212 11.67 8.64 2.41
N THR A 213 11.80 9.89 2.77
CA THR A 213 10.63 10.77 2.90
C THR A 213 9.94 10.93 1.54
N THR A 214 8.69 11.35 1.55
CA THR A 214 7.94 11.64 0.31
C THR A 214 8.73 12.59 -0.60
N GLN A 215 9.36 13.63 -0.04
CA GLN A 215 10.11 14.62 -0.82
C GLN A 215 11.39 14.04 -1.43
N GLU A 216 12.17 13.30 -0.65
CA GLU A 216 13.38 12.62 -1.14
C GLU A 216 13.05 11.59 -2.22
N GLY A 217 12.00 10.80 -2.01
CA GLY A 217 11.54 9.81 -2.98
C GLY A 217 11.09 10.43 -4.30
N ILE A 218 10.41 11.59 -4.27
CA ILE A 218 10.06 12.33 -5.50
C ILE A 218 11.32 12.80 -6.21
N TYR A 219 12.30 13.34 -5.48
CA TYR A 219 13.57 13.76 -6.06
C TYR A 219 14.30 12.59 -6.72
N HIS A 220 14.41 11.45 -6.04
CA HIS A 220 15.02 10.25 -6.59
C HIS A 220 14.28 9.74 -7.84
N CYS A 221 12.96 9.72 -7.81
CA CYS A 221 12.16 9.33 -8.98
C CYS A 221 12.45 10.26 -10.18
N LEU A 222 12.44 11.57 -10.00
CA LEU A 222 12.73 12.53 -11.06
C LEU A 222 14.15 12.39 -11.59
N ASN A 223 15.11 12.13 -10.72
CA ASN A 223 16.51 11.89 -11.09
C ASN A 223 16.67 10.60 -11.92
N ASP A 224 16.02 9.51 -11.52
CA ASP A 224 16.04 8.24 -12.26
C ASP A 224 15.49 8.38 -13.70
N TYR A 225 14.59 9.31 -13.91
CA TYR A 225 14.04 9.64 -15.23
C TYR A 225 14.76 10.80 -15.96
N GLY A 226 15.87 11.30 -15.38
CA GLY A 226 16.66 12.39 -15.98
C GLY A 226 15.96 13.74 -16.01
N VAL A 227 15.03 13.99 -15.10
CA VAL A 227 14.22 15.23 -15.04
C VAL A 227 14.73 16.19 -13.94
N ALA A 228 15.52 15.72 -12.98
CA ALA A 228 15.97 16.53 -11.83
C ALA A 228 17.03 17.58 -12.18
N ASP A 229 17.68 17.48 -13.32
CA ASP A 229 18.74 18.41 -13.76
C ASP A 229 18.21 19.53 -14.70
N LEU A 230 16.90 19.68 -14.78
CA LEU A 230 16.22 20.76 -15.50
C LEU A 230 15.75 21.84 -14.53
#